data_98b6c33d14ba4d909e8c50076e0e39fb
#
_entry.id   98b6c33d14ba4d909e8c50076e0e39fb
#
_cell.length_a   1.000
_cell.length_b   1.000
_cell.length_c   1.000
_cell.angle_alpha   90.00
_cell.angle_beta   90.00
_cell.angle_gamma   90.00
#
_symmetry.space_group_name_H-M   'P 1'
#
loop_
_entity.id
_entity.type
_entity.pdbx_description
1 polymer ?
#
loop_
_entity_poly.entity_id
_entity_poly.type
_entity_poly.pdbx_seq_one_letter_code
_entity_poly.pdbx_strand_id
1 'polypeptide(L)'
;FILGRFGFRSWNVFWKEKVLWFDKIFNEMAEFAKYAFNKSHAACYAVVSYRTAYLKAYYPAEFMAATLNSYLGNLDKAPQYIDECKRLGIQILKPDINKSFEKFTVEDEKIRFGLGAIKNVGTIPVENIVKERKEKGEYKSFTDFCERVSELQVNKKCVESLIKAGAFQEFEQTRATLLASFEAIIDTIQSGNKKGFNGQVSMFDIGTKQEKEDIEKQKYKFEEYEEMPEKEMLSMEKEMLGIYISGHPLEKMREQIMHSTNINSLDLSKIAEQADTTNMEENTQQIQTAKPKFVDGQKVKYAG
;
A
#
# COMPACT_ATOMS: atom_id res chain seq x y z
N PHE A 1 -0.72 -67.41 53.19
CA PHE A 1 -1.83 -66.52 53.61
C PHE A 1 -1.36 -65.17 54.20
N ILE A 2 -0.10 -64.79 54.16
CA ILE A 2 0.46 -63.57 54.77
C ILE A 2 0.95 -62.51 53.77
N LEU A 3 1.07 -62.86 52.49
CA LEU A 3 1.57 -61.97 51.43
C LEU A 3 0.52 -61.10 50.75
N GLY A 4 -0.77 -61.34 50.99
CA GLY A 4 -1.88 -60.61 50.32
C GLY A 4 -2.32 -59.30 50.97
N ARG A 5 -1.93 -59.01 52.25
CA ARG A 5 -2.44 -57.87 53.00
C ARG A 5 -1.54 -56.66 53.06
N PHE A 6 -0.28 -56.81 52.71
CA PHE A 6 0.68 -55.68 52.68
C PHE A 6 0.73 -54.95 51.34
N GLY A 7 0.39 -55.62 50.27
CA GLY A 7 0.44 -55.03 48.92
C GLY A 7 -0.63 -54.00 48.63
N PHE A 8 -1.88 -54.23 49.06
CA PHE A 8 -3.01 -53.34 48.76
C PHE A 8 -3.04 -52.02 49.55
N ARG A 9 -2.53 -52.03 50.78
CA ARG A 9 -2.44 -50.79 51.57
C ARG A 9 -1.35 -49.85 51.07
N SER A 10 -0.20 -50.37 50.67
CA SER A 10 0.91 -49.58 50.19
C SER A 10 0.61 -48.95 48.81
N TRP A 11 -0.14 -49.69 47.93
CA TRP A 11 -0.57 -49.17 46.64
C TRP A 11 -1.62 -48.04 46.82
N ASN A 12 -2.59 -48.18 47.71
CA ASN A 12 -3.56 -47.13 47.97
C ASN A 12 -2.95 -45.84 48.55
N VAL A 13 -1.96 -45.97 49.42
CA VAL A 13 -1.24 -44.80 49.99
C VAL A 13 -0.39 -44.15 48.89
N PHE A 14 0.31 -44.94 48.09
CA PHE A 14 1.14 -44.44 46.97
C PHE A 14 0.34 -43.71 45.92
N TRP A 15 -0.85 -44.21 45.55
CA TRP A 15 -1.73 -43.53 44.61
C TRP A 15 -2.40 -42.31 45.22
N LYS A 16 -2.78 -42.31 46.48
CA LYS A 16 -3.31 -41.14 47.15
C LYS A 16 -2.30 -40.01 47.28
N GLU A 17 -1.04 -40.33 47.58
CA GLU A 17 0.01 -39.32 47.60
C GLU A 17 0.32 -38.72 46.23
N LYS A 18 0.33 -39.55 45.21
CA LYS A 18 0.50 -39.06 43.81
C LYS A 18 -0.67 -38.20 43.35
N VAL A 19 -1.92 -38.60 43.65
CA VAL A 19 -3.08 -37.78 43.29
C VAL A 19 -3.04 -36.44 44.01
N LEU A 20 -2.74 -36.43 45.31
CA LEU A 20 -2.57 -35.20 46.09
C LEU A 20 -1.44 -34.32 45.49
N TRP A 21 -0.36 -34.91 45.04
CA TRP A 21 0.73 -34.16 44.43
C TRP A 21 0.34 -33.58 43.05
N PHE A 22 -0.39 -34.34 42.23
CA PHE A 22 -0.93 -33.84 40.98
C PHE A 22 -1.95 -32.72 41.19
N ASP A 23 -2.84 -32.85 42.15
CA ASP A 23 -3.82 -31.81 42.51
C ASP A 23 -3.12 -30.54 43.02
N LYS A 24 -2.04 -30.69 43.78
CA LYS A 24 -1.25 -29.55 44.24
C LYS A 24 -0.58 -28.83 43.05
N ILE A 25 0.11 -29.56 42.15
CA ILE A 25 0.72 -28.98 40.98
C ILE A 25 -0.34 -28.33 40.08
N PHE A 26 -1.46 -28.99 39.86
CA PHE A 26 -2.54 -28.45 39.05
C PHE A 26 -3.08 -27.15 39.63
N ASN A 27 -3.29 -27.08 40.93
CA ASN A 27 -3.75 -25.88 41.61
C ASN A 27 -2.67 -24.76 41.56
N GLU A 28 -1.39 -25.07 41.74
CA GLU A 28 -0.31 -24.12 41.57
C GLU A 28 -0.22 -23.59 40.15
N MET A 29 -0.40 -24.46 39.14
CA MET A 29 -0.48 -24.07 37.72
C MET A 29 -1.72 -23.21 37.43
N ALA A 30 -2.88 -23.53 38.02
CA ALA A 30 -4.11 -22.78 37.87
C ALA A 30 -4.01 -21.39 38.52
N GLU A 31 -3.36 -21.28 39.68
CA GLU A 31 -3.06 -19.98 40.31
C GLU A 31 -2.05 -19.18 39.50
N PHE A 32 -0.98 -19.81 39.01
CA PHE A 32 -0.01 -19.18 38.10
C PHE A 32 -0.70 -18.68 36.82
N ALA A 33 -1.59 -19.48 36.24
CA ALA A 33 -2.36 -19.09 35.05
C ALA A 33 -3.27 -17.88 35.30
N LYS A 34 -3.81 -17.72 36.51
CA LYS A 34 -4.58 -16.52 36.89
C LYS A 34 -3.68 -15.25 36.95
N TYR A 35 -2.43 -15.39 37.37
CA TYR A 35 -1.46 -14.29 37.44
C TYR A 35 -0.69 -14.09 36.14
N ALA A 36 -0.56 -15.12 35.28
CA ALA A 36 0.17 -15.07 34.02
C ALA A 36 -0.48 -14.12 33.01
N PHE A 37 -1.79 -13.87 33.11
CA PHE A 37 -2.47 -12.89 32.30
C PHE A 37 -2.39 -11.49 32.95
N ASN A 38 -1.50 -10.68 32.44
CA ASN A 38 -1.32 -9.31 32.96
C ASN A 38 -2.54 -8.44 32.58
N LYS A 39 -3.45 -8.24 33.53
CA LYS A 39 -4.65 -7.41 33.35
C LYS A 39 -4.33 -5.98 32.90
N SER A 40 -3.25 -5.40 33.40
CA SER A 40 -2.80 -4.06 33.01
C SER A 40 -2.45 -4.01 31.53
N HIS A 41 -1.72 -5.02 31.03
CA HIS A 41 -1.40 -5.17 29.63
C HIS A 41 -2.68 -5.31 28.77
N ALA A 42 -3.59 -6.19 29.15
CA ALA A 42 -4.86 -6.36 28.47
C ALA A 42 -5.71 -5.08 28.45
N ALA A 43 -5.76 -4.36 29.57
CA ALA A 43 -6.49 -3.10 29.66
C ALA A 43 -5.89 -2.02 28.74
N CYS A 44 -4.56 -1.92 28.65
CA CYS A 44 -3.90 -1.00 27.74
C CYS A 44 -4.21 -1.35 26.28
N TYR A 45 -4.12 -2.64 25.91
CA TYR A 45 -4.46 -3.08 24.55
C TYR A 45 -5.94 -2.90 24.23
N ALA A 46 -6.84 -3.10 25.19
CA ALA A 46 -8.27 -2.84 24.99
C ALA A 46 -8.54 -1.37 24.65
N VAL A 47 -7.85 -0.43 25.33
CA VAL A 47 -7.95 1.01 25.03
C VAL A 47 -7.43 1.31 23.62
N VAL A 48 -6.28 0.73 23.22
CA VAL A 48 -5.73 0.91 21.87
C VAL A 48 -6.69 0.32 20.82
N SER A 49 -7.19 -0.89 21.04
CA SER A 49 -8.15 -1.54 20.13
C SER A 49 -9.44 -0.73 19.97
N TYR A 50 -9.96 -0.19 21.08
CA TYR A 50 -11.14 0.68 21.04
C TYR A 50 -10.86 1.96 20.24
N ARG A 51 -9.73 2.63 20.49
CA ARG A 51 -9.35 3.85 19.76
C ARG A 51 -9.18 3.60 18.26
N THR A 52 -8.51 2.52 17.88
CA THR A 52 -8.33 2.16 16.46
C THR A 52 -9.65 1.82 15.79
N ALA A 53 -10.53 1.08 16.47
CA ALA A 53 -11.87 0.79 15.97
C ALA A 53 -12.72 2.06 15.81
N TYR A 54 -12.67 2.97 16.80
CA TYR A 54 -13.35 4.25 16.75
C TYR A 54 -12.86 5.11 15.56
N LEU A 55 -11.53 5.25 15.40
CA LEU A 55 -10.96 6.02 14.29
C LEU A 55 -11.36 5.42 12.94
N LYS A 56 -11.29 4.09 12.80
CA LYS A 56 -11.73 3.43 11.56
C LYS A 56 -13.22 3.63 11.25
N ALA A 57 -14.07 3.70 12.29
CA ALA A 57 -15.51 3.86 12.12
C ALA A 57 -15.92 5.30 11.78
N TYR A 58 -15.29 6.30 12.40
CA TYR A 58 -15.69 7.70 12.28
C TYR A 58 -14.79 8.53 11.37
N TYR A 59 -13.55 8.10 11.14
CA TYR A 59 -12.54 8.77 10.30
C TYR A 59 -11.84 7.74 9.40
N PRO A 60 -12.60 7.02 8.54
CA PRO A 60 -12.06 5.89 7.79
C PRO A 60 -10.96 6.30 6.80
N ALA A 61 -11.07 7.44 6.13
CA ALA A 61 -10.07 7.91 5.18
C ALA A 61 -8.73 8.22 5.87
N GLU A 62 -8.77 8.96 6.98
CA GLU A 62 -7.59 9.31 7.77
C GLU A 62 -6.94 8.07 8.40
N PHE A 63 -7.77 7.16 8.92
CA PHE A 63 -7.28 5.90 9.47
C PHE A 63 -6.57 5.04 8.42
N MET A 64 -7.15 4.92 7.22
CA MET A 64 -6.57 4.16 6.12
C MET A 64 -5.32 4.84 5.55
N ALA A 65 -5.31 6.18 5.41
CA ALA A 65 -4.13 6.92 5.02
C ALA A 65 -2.98 6.74 6.02
N ALA A 66 -3.26 6.83 7.33
CA ALA A 66 -2.28 6.57 8.38
C ALA A 66 -1.76 5.12 8.33
N THR A 67 -2.64 4.17 8.08
CA THR A 67 -2.27 2.75 7.92
C THR A 67 -1.35 2.55 6.71
N LEU A 68 -1.69 3.08 5.53
CA LEU A 68 -0.85 3.03 4.35
C LEU A 68 0.53 3.68 4.59
N ASN A 69 0.55 4.80 5.30
CA ASN A 69 1.80 5.50 5.67
C ASN A 69 2.69 4.68 6.61
N SER A 70 2.14 3.80 7.43
CA SER A 70 2.95 2.90 8.28
C SER A 70 3.71 1.83 7.48
N TYR A 71 3.30 1.60 6.24
CA TYR A 71 3.93 0.64 5.33
C TYR A 71 4.75 1.32 4.21
N LEU A 72 4.99 2.63 4.26
CA LEU A 72 5.94 3.30 3.36
C LEU A 72 7.31 2.64 3.49
N GLY A 73 7.86 2.17 2.37
CA GLY A 73 9.12 1.40 2.35
C GLY A 73 8.95 -0.12 2.30
N ASN A 74 7.77 -0.66 2.61
CA ASN A 74 7.43 -2.06 2.37
C ASN A 74 5.97 -2.16 1.90
N LEU A 75 5.77 -1.91 0.61
CA LEU A 75 4.44 -1.84 0.01
C LEU A 75 3.82 -3.21 -0.31
N ASP A 76 4.43 -4.32 0.08
CA ASP A 76 3.90 -5.67 -0.19
C ASP A 76 2.49 -5.88 0.39
N LYS A 77 2.19 -5.22 1.51
CA LYS A 77 0.87 -5.24 2.14
C LYS A 77 -0.07 -4.13 1.67
N ALA A 78 0.43 -3.14 0.93
CA ALA A 78 -0.40 -2.03 0.45
C ALA A 78 -1.62 -2.48 -0.36
N PRO A 79 -1.54 -3.51 -1.25
CA PRO A 79 -2.70 -3.99 -1.98
C PRO A 79 -3.88 -4.38 -1.08
N GLN A 80 -3.64 -5.05 0.04
CA GLN A 80 -4.70 -5.46 0.99
C GLN A 80 -5.42 -4.26 1.60
N TYR A 81 -4.67 -3.22 1.98
CA TYR A 81 -5.26 -2.01 2.57
C TYR A 81 -5.96 -1.14 1.52
N ILE A 82 -5.50 -1.17 0.28
CA ILE A 82 -6.16 -0.49 -0.83
C ILE A 82 -7.47 -1.18 -1.20
N ASP A 83 -7.50 -2.51 -1.19
CA ASP A 83 -8.76 -3.24 -1.35
C ASP A 83 -9.73 -2.98 -0.19
N GLU A 84 -9.22 -2.83 1.03
CA GLU A 84 -10.04 -2.39 2.16
C GLU A 84 -10.57 -0.96 1.97
N CYS A 85 -9.77 -0.03 1.42
CA CYS A 85 -10.25 1.31 1.05
C CYS A 85 -11.40 1.22 0.04
N LYS A 86 -11.27 0.41 -1.01
CA LYS A 86 -12.33 0.18 -2.00
C LYS A 86 -13.59 -0.38 -1.34
N ARG A 87 -13.44 -1.33 -0.40
CA ARG A 87 -14.56 -1.92 0.35
C ARG A 87 -15.28 -0.89 1.22
N LEU A 88 -14.54 0.06 1.78
CA LEU A 88 -15.08 1.16 2.57
C LEU A 88 -15.63 2.31 1.71
N GLY A 89 -15.54 2.21 0.38
CA GLY A 89 -15.97 3.26 -0.55
C GLY A 89 -14.99 4.44 -0.64
N ILE A 90 -13.77 4.31 -0.12
CA ILE A 90 -12.74 5.34 -0.16
C ILE A 90 -11.99 5.25 -1.47
N GLN A 91 -12.04 6.31 -2.27
CA GLN A 91 -11.31 6.41 -3.52
C GLN A 91 -9.84 6.72 -3.27
N ILE A 92 -8.94 6.00 -3.96
CA ILE A 92 -7.52 6.34 -4.03
C ILE A 92 -7.30 7.21 -5.26
N LEU A 93 -6.77 8.42 -5.05
CA LEU A 93 -6.41 9.35 -6.11
C LEU A 93 -4.98 9.07 -6.58
N LYS A 94 -4.75 9.23 -7.89
CA LYS A 94 -3.43 9.06 -8.50
C LYS A 94 -2.40 10.03 -7.90
N PRO A 95 -1.11 9.69 -7.96
CA PRO A 95 -0.08 10.67 -7.63
C PRO A 95 -0.16 11.87 -8.58
N ASP A 96 0.14 13.05 -8.06
CA ASP A 96 0.11 14.31 -8.78
C ASP A 96 1.25 15.19 -8.28
N ILE A 97 2.06 15.71 -9.18
CA ILE A 97 3.25 16.48 -8.82
C ILE A 97 2.91 17.78 -8.07
N ASN A 98 1.73 18.34 -8.35
CA ASN A 98 1.27 19.60 -7.74
C ASN A 98 0.44 19.38 -6.46
N LYS A 99 -0.16 18.19 -6.25
CA LYS A 99 -1.06 17.93 -5.12
C LYS A 99 -0.49 16.95 -4.11
N SER A 100 0.23 15.92 -4.57
CA SER A 100 0.78 14.88 -3.69
C SER A 100 1.91 15.38 -2.79
N PHE A 101 1.99 14.81 -1.61
CA PHE A 101 3.09 14.98 -0.67
C PHE A 101 3.92 13.69 -0.61
N GLU A 102 4.90 13.64 0.28
CA GLU A 102 5.70 12.44 0.51
C GLU A 102 4.82 11.24 0.89
N LYS A 103 3.87 11.47 1.79
CA LYS A 103 2.99 10.47 2.38
C LYS A 103 1.61 10.51 1.72
N PHE A 104 0.84 9.43 1.94
CA PHE A 104 -0.58 9.44 1.63
C PHE A 104 -1.29 10.51 2.46
N THR A 105 -2.12 11.31 1.81
CA THR A 105 -2.89 12.40 2.45
C THR A 105 -4.36 12.27 2.13
N VAL A 106 -5.21 12.80 3.00
CA VAL A 106 -6.65 12.84 2.76
C VAL A 106 -7.02 14.16 2.08
N GLU A 107 -7.82 14.08 1.03
CA GLU A 107 -8.34 15.17 0.22
C GLU A 107 -9.81 14.85 -0.09
N ASP A 108 -10.75 15.61 0.46
CA ASP A 108 -12.20 15.42 0.28
C ASP A 108 -12.66 13.96 0.51
N GLU A 109 -12.35 13.39 1.66
CA GLU A 109 -12.64 12.00 2.04
C GLU A 109 -12.02 10.93 1.12
N LYS A 110 -11.15 11.31 0.20
CA LYS A 110 -10.37 10.44 -0.67
C LYS A 110 -8.91 10.42 -0.22
N ILE A 111 -8.17 9.41 -0.61
CA ILE A 111 -6.75 9.29 -0.26
C ILE A 111 -5.91 9.59 -1.49
N ARG A 112 -5.09 10.65 -1.44
CA ARG A 112 -4.09 10.99 -2.45
C ARG A 112 -2.87 10.12 -2.28
N PHE A 113 -2.41 9.50 -3.38
CA PHE A 113 -1.20 8.66 -3.38
C PHE A 113 0.05 9.51 -3.10
N GLY A 114 0.86 9.08 -2.13
CA GLY A 114 2.10 9.76 -1.75
C GLY A 114 3.23 9.55 -2.76
N LEU A 115 3.99 10.60 -3.10
CA LEU A 115 5.13 10.49 -4.02
C LEU A 115 6.23 9.59 -3.48
N GLY A 116 6.42 9.54 -2.15
CA GLY A 116 7.39 8.67 -1.49
C GLY A 116 7.06 7.18 -1.54
N ALA A 117 5.82 6.84 -1.92
CA ALA A 117 5.40 5.45 -2.13
C ALA A 117 5.68 4.96 -3.57
N ILE A 118 6.14 5.81 -4.48
CA ILE A 118 6.47 5.45 -5.85
C ILE A 118 7.86 4.79 -5.88
N LYS A 119 7.95 3.65 -6.55
CA LYS A 119 9.21 2.92 -6.71
C LYS A 119 10.30 3.79 -7.33
N ASN A 120 11.51 3.70 -6.83
CA ASN A 120 12.69 4.49 -7.23
C ASN A 120 12.57 6.02 -6.96
N VAL A 121 11.56 6.45 -6.26
CA VAL A 121 11.41 7.85 -5.83
C VAL A 121 11.80 7.90 -4.36
N GLY A 122 12.98 8.46 -4.08
CA GLY A 122 13.53 8.56 -2.73
C GLY A 122 12.88 9.68 -1.91
N THR A 123 13.03 9.63 -0.60
CA THR A 123 12.50 10.64 0.34
C THR A 123 13.06 12.03 0.05
N ILE A 124 14.40 12.16 -0.10
CA ILE A 124 15.07 13.44 -0.34
C ILE A 124 14.60 14.14 -1.63
N PRO A 125 14.53 13.46 -2.80
CA PRO A 125 13.91 14.05 -4.00
C PRO A 125 12.50 14.57 -3.76
N VAL A 126 11.66 13.81 -3.06
CA VAL A 126 10.26 14.21 -2.80
C VAL A 126 10.19 15.42 -1.89
N GLU A 127 10.98 15.45 -0.81
CA GLU A 127 11.06 16.59 0.09
C GLU A 127 11.46 17.85 -0.68
N ASN A 128 12.45 17.76 -1.55
CA ASN A 128 12.91 18.86 -2.39
C ASN A 128 11.82 19.34 -3.36
N ILE A 129 11.13 18.42 -4.06
CA ILE A 129 10.03 18.73 -4.97
C ILE A 129 8.89 19.46 -4.21
N VAL A 130 8.50 18.94 -3.04
CA VAL A 130 7.42 19.53 -2.24
C VAL A 130 7.82 20.89 -1.67
N LYS A 131 9.07 21.03 -1.22
CA LYS A 131 9.60 22.31 -0.72
C LYS A 131 9.62 23.38 -1.80
N GLU A 132 10.19 23.04 -2.97
CA GLU A 132 10.27 23.94 -4.13
C GLU A 132 8.86 24.41 -4.57
N ARG A 133 7.91 23.51 -4.62
CA ARG A 133 6.52 23.82 -4.90
C ARG A 133 5.89 24.76 -3.87
N LYS A 134 6.17 24.56 -2.58
CA LYS A 134 5.66 25.44 -1.50
C LYS A 134 6.27 26.85 -1.55
N GLU A 135 7.53 26.96 -1.94
CA GLU A 135 8.24 28.24 -1.98
C GLU A 135 7.90 29.05 -3.23
N LYS A 136 7.80 28.40 -4.40
CA LYS A 136 7.64 29.09 -5.70
C LYS A 136 6.28 28.84 -6.37
N GLY A 137 5.36 28.13 -5.72
CA GLY A 137 4.06 27.80 -6.27
C GLY A 137 4.06 26.54 -7.12
N GLU A 138 2.88 26.18 -7.66
CA GLU A 138 2.69 24.97 -8.48
C GLU A 138 3.57 24.99 -9.73
N TYR A 139 3.94 23.79 -10.18
CA TYR A 139 4.63 23.60 -11.46
C TYR A 139 3.63 23.81 -12.59
N LYS A 140 3.97 24.67 -13.54
CA LYS A 140 3.09 25.07 -14.64
C LYS A 140 3.14 24.10 -15.81
N SER A 141 4.30 23.48 -16.04
CA SER A 141 4.55 22.54 -17.12
C SER A 141 5.62 21.52 -16.71
N PHE A 142 5.80 20.49 -17.51
CA PHE A 142 6.86 19.51 -17.32
C PHE A 142 8.27 20.15 -17.43
N THR A 143 8.43 21.14 -18.31
CA THR A 143 9.68 21.86 -18.46
C THR A 143 9.97 22.76 -17.26
N ASP A 144 8.98 23.49 -16.75
CA ASP A 144 9.09 24.27 -15.50
C ASP A 144 9.50 23.37 -14.33
N PHE A 145 8.89 22.18 -14.23
CA PHE A 145 9.30 21.17 -13.24
C PHE A 145 10.77 20.78 -13.40
N CYS A 146 11.20 20.39 -14.61
CA CYS A 146 12.57 19.95 -14.85
C CYS A 146 13.61 21.07 -14.61
N GLU A 147 13.32 22.31 -14.98
CA GLU A 147 14.19 23.47 -14.72
C GLU A 147 14.35 23.71 -13.21
N ARG A 148 13.25 23.74 -12.48
CA ARG A 148 13.23 24.04 -11.04
C ARG A 148 13.86 22.94 -10.20
N VAL A 149 13.76 21.67 -10.61
CA VAL A 149 14.35 20.55 -9.88
C VAL A 149 15.77 20.19 -10.36
N SER A 150 16.29 20.85 -11.40
CA SER A 150 17.57 20.51 -12.03
C SER A 150 18.78 20.60 -11.07
N GLU A 151 18.75 21.49 -10.09
CA GLU A 151 19.77 21.69 -9.06
C GLU A 151 19.44 20.93 -7.76
N LEU A 152 18.25 20.34 -7.67
CA LEU A 152 17.80 19.59 -6.53
C LEU A 152 18.09 18.09 -6.77
N GLN A 153 18.50 17.35 -5.81
CA GLN A 153 18.93 15.94 -5.93
C GLN A 153 17.85 14.99 -6.52
N VAL A 154 17.27 15.39 -7.67
CA VAL A 154 16.26 14.65 -8.43
C VAL A 154 16.93 14.05 -9.67
N ASN A 155 17.18 12.76 -9.69
CA ASN A 155 17.86 12.10 -10.80
C ASN A 155 16.87 11.68 -11.91
N LYS A 156 17.39 11.38 -13.11
CA LYS A 156 16.60 10.94 -14.27
C LYS A 156 15.70 9.75 -13.94
N LYS A 157 16.17 8.80 -13.12
CA LYS A 157 15.41 7.62 -12.74
C LYS A 157 14.18 7.95 -11.88
N CYS A 158 14.31 8.96 -11.02
CA CYS A 158 13.19 9.49 -10.24
C CYS A 158 12.13 10.12 -11.17
N VAL A 159 12.58 10.96 -12.13
CA VAL A 159 11.67 11.60 -13.10
C VAL A 159 10.96 10.56 -13.96
N GLU A 160 11.69 9.56 -14.50
CA GLU A 160 11.11 8.44 -15.24
C GLU A 160 10.01 7.74 -14.44
N SER A 161 10.30 7.45 -13.16
CA SER A 161 9.34 6.74 -12.29
C SER A 161 8.10 7.59 -11.99
N LEU A 162 8.25 8.91 -11.82
CA LEU A 162 7.13 9.85 -11.68
C LEU A 162 6.27 9.91 -12.94
N ILE A 163 6.91 9.90 -14.14
CA ILE A 163 6.17 9.87 -15.42
C ILE A 163 5.40 8.55 -15.54
N LYS A 164 6.05 7.41 -15.32
CA LYS A 164 5.41 6.09 -15.36
C LYS A 164 4.26 5.94 -14.37
N ALA A 165 4.40 6.54 -13.19
CA ALA A 165 3.35 6.58 -12.19
C ALA A 165 2.17 7.50 -12.54
N GLY A 166 2.32 8.35 -13.56
CA GLY A 166 1.30 9.30 -13.99
C GLY A 166 1.22 10.58 -13.16
N ALA A 167 2.30 10.97 -12.48
CA ALA A 167 2.33 12.17 -11.64
C ALA A 167 2.21 13.50 -12.41
N PHE A 168 2.38 13.47 -13.73
CA PHE A 168 2.31 14.64 -14.62
C PHE A 168 1.05 14.65 -15.49
N GLN A 169 0.00 13.90 -15.12
CA GLN A 169 -1.20 13.74 -15.94
C GLN A 169 -2.01 15.05 -16.11
N GLU A 170 -1.83 16.03 -15.22
CA GLU A 170 -2.47 17.35 -15.32
C GLU A 170 -1.81 18.26 -16.39
N PHE A 171 -0.66 17.88 -16.94
CA PHE A 171 0.01 18.62 -17.99
C PHE A 171 -0.49 18.18 -19.38
N GLU A 172 -0.26 19.04 -20.40
CA GLU A 172 -0.78 18.82 -21.76
C GLU A 172 -0.20 17.59 -22.46
N GLN A 173 1.05 17.21 -22.12
CA GLN A 173 1.78 16.16 -22.80
C GLN A 173 1.31 14.77 -22.37
N THR A 174 1.20 13.85 -23.33
CA THR A 174 0.93 12.43 -23.09
C THR A 174 2.11 11.79 -22.34
N ARG A 175 1.83 10.71 -21.61
CA ARG A 175 2.87 9.94 -20.91
C ARG A 175 3.93 9.41 -21.88
N ALA A 176 3.51 8.99 -23.09
CA ALA A 176 4.38 8.54 -24.17
C ALA A 176 5.35 9.65 -24.61
N THR A 177 4.85 10.86 -24.85
CA THR A 177 5.62 12.05 -25.20
C THR A 177 6.64 12.40 -24.11
N LEU A 178 6.22 12.39 -22.84
CA LEU A 178 7.11 12.67 -21.72
C LEU A 178 8.24 11.63 -21.62
N LEU A 179 7.93 10.33 -21.76
CA LEU A 179 8.94 9.26 -21.70
C LEU A 179 9.95 9.34 -22.85
N ALA A 180 9.52 9.75 -24.03
CA ALA A 180 10.41 9.91 -25.18
C ALA A 180 11.34 11.13 -25.06
N SER A 181 10.87 12.22 -24.41
CA SER A 181 11.54 13.53 -24.46
C SER A 181 12.31 13.90 -23.18
N PHE A 182 11.98 13.29 -22.00
CA PHE A 182 12.46 13.77 -20.69
C PHE A 182 13.99 13.77 -20.56
N GLU A 183 14.68 12.76 -21.12
CA GLU A 183 16.14 12.69 -21.00
C GLU A 183 16.81 13.83 -21.77
N ALA A 184 16.37 14.10 -23.00
CA ALA A 184 16.90 15.18 -23.82
C ALA A 184 16.63 16.57 -23.19
N ILE A 185 15.45 16.74 -22.57
CA ILE A 185 15.09 17.96 -21.85
C ILE A 185 16.02 18.17 -20.65
N ILE A 186 16.19 17.15 -19.80
CA ILE A 186 17.09 17.24 -18.63
C ILE A 186 18.54 17.53 -19.05
N ASP A 187 19.04 16.87 -20.09
CA ASP A 187 20.40 17.09 -20.59
C ASP A 187 20.59 18.51 -21.15
N THR A 188 19.57 19.04 -21.82
CA THR A 188 19.57 20.43 -22.31
C THR A 188 19.63 21.43 -21.16
N ILE A 189 18.81 21.22 -20.10
CA ILE A 189 18.80 22.07 -18.92
C ILE A 189 20.16 22.03 -18.20
N GLN A 190 20.70 20.82 -17.95
CA GLN A 190 22.00 20.67 -17.29
C GLN A 190 23.15 21.28 -18.09
N SER A 191 23.09 21.20 -19.41
CA SER A 191 24.09 21.82 -20.31
C SER A 191 24.00 23.35 -20.32
N GLY A 192 22.76 23.86 -20.24
CA GLY A 192 22.49 25.30 -20.12
C GLY A 192 23.01 25.87 -18.80
N ASN A 193 22.74 25.20 -17.69
CA ASN A 193 23.20 25.61 -16.36
C ASN A 193 24.75 25.66 -16.27
N LYS A 194 25.45 24.72 -16.90
CA LYS A 194 26.92 24.72 -16.96
C LYS A 194 27.48 25.90 -17.76
N LYS A 195 26.78 26.38 -18.79
CA LYS A 195 27.17 27.54 -19.60
C LYS A 195 26.85 28.88 -18.90
N GLY A 196 25.76 28.95 -18.15
CA GLY A 196 25.33 30.13 -17.41
C GLY A 196 26.27 30.55 -16.27
N PHE A 197 27.15 29.65 -15.80
CA PHE A 197 28.15 29.94 -14.77
C PHE A 197 29.23 30.97 -15.25
N ASN A 198 29.27 31.31 -16.54
CA ASN A 198 30.21 32.25 -17.11
C ASN A 198 29.67 33.70 -17.23
N GLY A 199 28.60 34.08 -16.51
CA GLY A 199 28.17 35.49 -16.39
C GLY A 199 27.53 36.09 -17.65
N GLN A 200 27.19 35.31 -18.66
CA GLN A 200 26.40 35.78 -19.81
C GLN A 200 24.90 35.69 -19.47
N VAL A 201 24.28 36.83 -19.18
CA VAL A 201 22.83 36.99 -19.14
C VAL A 201 22.32 36.63 -20.54
N SER A 202 21.46 35.62 -20.63
CA SER A 202 20.84 35.21 -21.88
C SER A 202 19.97 36.36 -22.38
N MET A 203 20.13 36.75 -23.63
CA MET A 203 19.34 37.78 -24.33
C MET A 203 17.81 37.42 -24.32
N PHE A 204 17.48 36.22 -23.88
CA PHE A 204 16.11 35.65 -23.78
C PHE A 204 15.37 36.01 -22.46
N ASP A 205 16.06 36.61 -21.47
CA ASP A 205 15.40 37.03 -20.22
C ASP A 205 14.59 38.34 -20.35
N ILE A 206 14.63 38.99 -21.51
CA ILE A 206 14.09 40.35 -21.76
C ILE A 206 12.86 40.29 -22.70
N GLY A 207 12.01 39.30 -22.64
CA GLY A 207 10.83 39.19 -23.50
C GLY A 207 9.48 39.32 -22.75
N THR A 208 8.41 39.61 -23.51
CA THR A 208 7.02 39.55 -23.02
C THR A 208 6.62 38.12 -22.68
N LYS A 209 5.54 37.92 -21.89
CA LYS A 209 5.10 36.58 -21.48
C LYS A 209 4.88 35.62 -22.66
N GLN A 210 4.30 36.15 -23.76
CA GLN A 210 4.01 35.36 -24.96
C GLN A 210 5.28 34.95 -25.72
N GLU A 211 6.24 35.85 -25.83
CA GLU A 211 7.56 35.56 -26.43
C GLU A 211 8.33 34.52 -25.60
N LYS A 212 8.19 34.53 -24.28
CA LYS A 212 8.81 33.53 -23.40
C LYS A 212 8.21 32.12 -23.61
N GLU A 213 6.88 32.00 -23.76
CA GLU A 213 6.19 30.74 -24.03
C GLU A 213 6.59 30.15 -25.42
N ASP A 214 6.72 31.01 -26.44
CA ASP A 214 7.12 30.58 -27.77
C ASP A 214 8.61 30.18 -27.82
N ILE A 215 9.46 30.85 -27.05
CA ILE A 215 10.87 30.53 -26.89
C ILE A 215 11.05 29.23 -26.11
N GLU A 216 10.27 28.99 -25.03
CA GLU A 216 10.29 27.74 -24.31
C GLU A 216 9.89 26.55 -25.20
N LYS A 217 8.87 26.71 -26.03
CA LYS A 217 8.45 25.70 -27.03
C LYS A 217 9.55 25.41 -28.08
N GLN A 218 10.36 26.43 -28.44
CA GLN A 218 11.49 26.24 -29.36
C GLN A 218 12.75 25.68 -28.67
N LYS A 219 12.93 25.96 -27.39
CA LYS A 219 14.10 25.52 -26.61
C LYS A 219 14.00 24.03 -26.24
N TYR A 220 12.79 23.55 -25.91
CA TYR A 220 12.57 22.17 -25.55
C TYR A 220 11.72 21.49 -26.61
N LYS A 221 12.31 20.57 -27.34
CA LYS A 221 11.63 19.83 -28.39
C LYS A 221 10.98 18.60 -27.78
N PHE A 222 9.65 18.60 -27.76
CA PHE A 222 8.88 17.40 -27.46
C PHE A 222 8.69 16.59 -28.75
N GLU A 223 9.00 15.30 -28.67
CA GLU A 223 8.60 14.35 -29.69
C GLU A 223 7.17 13.91 -29.37
N GLU A 224 6.18 14.46 -30.08
CA GLU A 224 4.77 14.20 -29.83
C GLU A 224 4.40 12.78 -30.24
N TYR A 225 3.89 12.03 -29.29
CA TYR A 225 3.36 10.69 -29.47
C TYR A 225 1.91 10.63 -29.00
N GLU A 226 1.12 9.80 -29.68
CA GLU A 226 -0.19 9.43 -29.14
C GLU A 226 -0.02 8.69 -27.80
N GLU A 227 -1.05 8.79 -26.95
CA GLU A 227 -0.98 8.13 -25.64
C GLU A 227 -0.91 6.61 -25.79
N MET A 228 -0.21 5.97 -24.87
CA MET A 228 -0.02 4.54 -24.85
C MET A 228 -1.35 3.80 -24.66
N PRO A 229 -1.46 2.55 -25.15
CA PRO A 229 -2.61 1.71 -24.88
C PRO A 229 -2.87 1.57 -23.38
N GLU A 230 -4.14 1.57 -22.97
CA GLU A 230 -4.56 1.47 -21.57
C GLU A 230 -3.84 0.35 -20.81
N LYS A 231 -3.64 -0.80 -21.45
CA LYS A 231 -2.94 -1.96 -20.89
C LYS A 231 -1.49 -1.65 -20.52
N GLU A 232 -0.78 -0.89 -21.33
CA GLU A 232 0.61 -0.48 -21.08
C GLU A 232 0.68 0.53 -19.94
N MET A 233 -0.22 1.52 -19.93
CA MET A 233 -0.31 2.48 -18.84
C MET A 233 -0.59 1.79 -17.50
N LEU A 234 -1.52 0.83 -17.46
CA LEU A 234 -1.82 0.05 -16.27
C LEU A 234 -0.61 -0.82 -15.84
N SER A 235 0.14 -1.35 -16.79
CA SER A 235 1.35 -2.13 -16.48
C SER A 235 2.41 -1.27 -15.81
N MET A 236 2.66 -0.05 -16.32
CA MET A 236 3.59 0.90 -15.71
C MET A 236 3.11 1.36 -14.33
N GLU A 237 1.81 1.61 -14.19
CA GLU A 237 1.20 1.96 -12.91
C GLU A 237 1.43 0.85 -11.88
N LYS A 238 1.17 -0.40 -12.26
CA LYS A 238 1.44 -1.57 -11.42
C LYS A 238 2.91 -1.73 -11.06
N GLU A 239 3.82 -1.47 -12.02
CA GLU A 239 5.26 -1.54 -11.80
C GLU A 239 5.74 -0.49 -10.78
N MET A 240 5.24 0.76 -10.88
CA MET A 240 5.69 1.89 -10.08
C MET A 240 4.96 2.01 -8.73
N LEU A 241 3.67 1.73 -8.70
CA LEU A 241 2.82 1.90 -7.51
C LEU A 241 2.56 0.58 -6.76
N GLY A 242 2.86 -0.56 -7.37
CA GLY A 242 2.55 -1.88 -6.84
C GLY A 242 1.07 -2.29 -6.99
N ILE A 243 0.22 -1.40 -7.48
CA ILE A 243 -1.24 -1.56 -7.61
C ILE A 243 -1.77 -0.93 -8.87
N TYR A 244 -3.02 -1.24 -9.20
CA TYR A 244 -3.80 -0.55 -10.23
C TYR A 244 -4.72 0.49 -9.57
N ILE A 245 -4.54 1.76 -9.91
CA ILE A 245 -5.39 2.87 -9.43
C ILE A 245 -6.38 3.29 -10.52
N SER A 246 -5.92 3.38 -11.77
CA SER A 246 -6.72 3.89 -12.89
C SER A 246 -7.83 2.94 -13.35
N GLY A 247 -7.65 1.63 -13.12
CA GLY A 247 -8.57 0.57 -13.53
C GLY A 247 -7.90 -0.78 -13.42
N HIS A 248 -8.62 -1.85 -13.64
CA HIS A 248 -8.08 -3.20 -13.63
C HIS A 248 -8.03 -3.76 -15.06
N PRO A 249 -6.94 -4.43 -15.50
CA PRO A 249 -6.84 -4.97 -16.87
C PRO A 249 -7.99 -5.91 -17.28
N LEU A 250 -8.59 -6.58 -16.29
CA LEU A 250 -9.71 -7.51 -16.49
C LEU A 250 -11.08 -6.86 -16.27
N GLU A 251 -11.17 -5.54 -16.04
CA GLU A 251 -12.44 -4.87 -15.75
C GLU A 251 -13.47 -5.10 -16.87
N LYS A 252 -13.04 -4.99 -18.12
CA LYS A 252 -13.88 -5.21 -19.31
C LYS A 252 -14.33 -6.68 -19.47
N MET A 253 -13.62 -7.61 -18.84
CA MET A 253 -13.93 -9.06 -18.87
C MET A 253 -14.64 -9.55 -17.61
N ARG A 254 -14.89 -8.66 -16.64
CA ARG A 254 -15.42 -9.01 -15.33
C ARG A 254 -16.72 -9.80 -15.40
N GLU A 255 -17.66 -9.35 -16.21
CA GLU A 255 -18.94 -10.05 -16.39
C GLU A 255 -18.75 -11.45 -17.00
N GLN A 256 -17.89 -11.56 -18.01
CA GLN A 256 -17.59 -12.86 -18.65
C GLN A 256 -16.90 -13.81 -17.66
N ILE A 257 -15.98 -13.28 -16.83
CA ILE A 257 -15.31 -14.06 -15.79
C ILE A 257 -16.32 -14.52 -14.75
N MET A 258 -17.19 -13.62 -14.26
CA MET A 258 -18.22 -13.96 -13.27
C MET A 258 -19.22 -15.00 -13.78
N HIS A 259 -19.57 -14.99 -15.07
CA HIS A 259 -20.41 -16.01 -15.69
C HIS A 259 -19.69 -17.33 -15.95
N SER A 260 -18.37 -17.31 -16.13
CA SER A 260 -17.58 -18.50 -16.47
C SER A 260 -17.02 -19.21 -15.26
N THR A 261 -16.96 -18.54 -14.11
CA THR A 261 -16.37 -19.04 -12.85
C THR A 261 -17.46 -19.24 -11.80
N ASN A 262 -17.28 -20.22 -10.92
CA ASN A 262 -18.18 -20.45 -9.80
C ASN A 262 -17.50 -20.26 -8.43
N ILE A 263 -16.23 -19.93 -8.42
CA ILE A 263 -15.42 -19.67 -7.22
C ILE A 263 -14.47 -18.49 -7.45
N ASN A 264 -14.18 -17.75 -6.40
CA ASN A 264 -13.21 -16.65 -6.40
C ASN A 264 -12.13 -16.87 -5.32
N SER A 265 -11.09 -16.03 -5.31
CA SER A 265 -9.98 -16.13 -4.35
C SER A 265 -10.42 -15.95 -2.88
N LEU A 266 -11.43 -15.13 -2.63
CA LEU A 266 -12.01 -14.97 -1.27
C LEU A 266 -12.73 -16.22 -0.79
N ASP A 267 -13.42 -16.92 -1.69
CA ASP A 267 -14.06 -18.20 -1.36
C ASP A 267 -12.97 -19.24 -1.03
N LEU A 268 -11.85 -19.27 -1.77
CA LEU A 268 -10.71 -20.16 -1.50
C LEU A 268 -10.04 -19.83 -0.16
N SER A 269 -9.81 -18.56 0.16
CA SER A 269 -9.24 -18.15 1.46
C SER A 269 -10.11 -18.59 2.63
N LYS A 270 -11.44 -18.42 2.52
CA LYS A 270 -12.39 -18.86 3.56
C LYS A 270 -12.40 -20.38 3.75
N ILE A 271 -12.24 -21.13 2.65
CA ILE A 271 -12.15 -22.60 2.73
C ILE A 271 -10.86 -23.01 3.44
N ALA A 272 -9.72 -22.34 3.12
CA ALA A 272 -8.45 -22.59 3.78
C ALA A 272 -8.49 -22.27 5.28
N GLU A 273 -9.05 -21.12 5.67
CA GLU A 273 -9.24 -20.74 7.08
C GLU A 273 -10.14 -21.73 7.84
N GLN A 274 -11.19 -22.24 7.20
CA GLN A 274 -12.07 -23.25 7.80
C GLN A 274 -11.36 -24.60 7.95
N ALA A 275 -10.50 -25.00 7.04
CA ALA A 275 -9.71 -26.21 7.14
C ALA A 275 -8.69 -26.15 8.29
N ASP A 276 -8.07 -25.00 8.53
CA ASP A 276 -7.13 -24.80 9.63
C ASP A 276 -7.83 -24.78 11.00
N THR A 277 -9.04 -24.24 11.09
CA THR A 277 -9.83 -24.25 12.35
C THR A 277 -10.38 -25.61 12.67
N THR A 278 -10.76 -26.43 11.69
CA THR A 278 -11.27 -27.80 11.93
C THR A 278 -10.20 -28.72 12.49
N ASN A 279 -8.93 -28.48 12.22
CA ASN A 279 -7.81 -29.21 12.80
C ASN A 279 -7.49 -28.83 14.26
N MET A 280 -8.07 -27.74 14.78
CA MET A 280 -7.88 -27.28 16.18
C MET A 280 -9.08 -27.54 17.10
N GLU A 281 -10.26 -27.89 16.57
CA GLU A 281 -11.49 -28.03 17.35
C GLU A 281 -12.08 -29.43 17.28
N GLU A 282 -11.37 -30.44 17.82
CA GLU A 282 -12.04 -31.71 18.19
C GLU A 282 -12.82 -31.64 19.54
N ASN A 283 -12.90 -30.49 20.19
CA ASN A 283 -13.51 -30.35 21.51
C ASN A 283 -14.18 -29.01 21.77
N THR A 284 -15.24 -28.65 21.07
CA THR A 284 -16.27 -27.77 21.68
C THR A 284 -17.56 -27.73 20.83
N GLN A 285 -18.69 -27.78 21.51
CA GLN A 285 -20.03 -27.90 20.99
C GLN A 285 -20.49 -26.77 20.04
N GLN A 286 -21.06 -27.19 18.93
CA GLN A 286 -22.14 -26.57 18.14
C GLN A 286 -22.30 -25.03 18.22
N ILE A 287 -21.57 -24.35 17.36
CA ILE A 287 -22.03 -23.08 16.78
C ILE A 287 -22.59 -23.43 15.40
N GLN A 288 -23.83 -23.06 15.14
CA GLN A 288 -24.47 -23.21 13.82
C GLN A 288 -23.73 -22.37 12.80
N THR A 289 -22.71 -22.93 12.15
CA THR A 289 -22.05 -22.36 11.01
C THR A 289 -22.86 -22.61 9.76
N ALA A 290 -23.08 -21.57 8.95
CA ALA A 290 -23.70 -21.70 7.64
C ALA A 290 -23.00 -22.81 6.84
N LYS A 291 -23.79 -23.67 6.17
CA LYS A 291 -23.25 -24.78 5.35
C LYS A 291 -22.16 -24.23 4.42
N PRO A 292 -21.00 -24.89 4.34
CA PRO A 292 -19.95 -24.45 3.43
C PRO A 292 -20.48 -24.42 1.99
N LYS A 293 -20.18 -23.37 1.26
CA LYS A 293 -20.62 -23.16 -0.14
C LYS A 293 -20.08 -24.25 -1.08
N PHE A 294 -18.97 -24.90 -0.70
CA PHE A 294 -18.29 -25.93 -1.48
C PHE A 294 -17.96 -27.14 -0.60
N VAL A 295 -17.98 -28.32 -1.20
CA VAL A 295 -17.70 -29.61 -0.54
C VAL A 295 -16.43 -30.20 -1.14
N ASP A 296 -15.66 -30.94 -0.32
CA ASP A 296 -14.44 -31.62 -0.78
C ASP A 296 -14.74 -32.54 -1.98
N GLY A 297 -13.85 -32.52 -2.99
CA GLY A 297 -14.02 -33.24 -4.24
C GLY A 297 -14.93 -32.56 -5.27
N GLN A 298 -15.53 -31.40 -4.97
CA GLN A 298 -16.36 -30.64 -5.92
C GLN A 298 -15.48 -30.00 -7.01
N LYS A 299 -15.85 -30.18 -8.28
CA LYS A 299 -15.17 -29.52 -9.40
C LYS A 299 -15.53 -28.04 -9.42
N VAL A 300 -14.51 -27.18 -9.38
CA VAL A 300 -14.64 -25.73 -9.45
C VAL A 300 -13.99 -25.19 -10.73
N LYS A 301 -14.53 -24.07 -11.24
CA LYS A 301 -13.95 -23.29 -12.33
C LYS A 301 -13.41 -22.00 -11.73
N TYR A 302 -12.14 -21.79 -11.87
CA TYR A 302 -11.41 -20.63 -11.39
C TYR A 302 -10.75 -19.89 -12.55
N ALA A 303 -10.74 -18.56 -12.51
CA ALA A 303 -9.96 -17.72 -13.41
C ALA A 303 -9.02 -16.86 -12.56
N GLY A 304 -7.73 -16.91 -12.85
CA GLY A 304 -6.66 -16.16 -12.19
C GLY A 304 -5.76 -15.46 -13.20
#